data_d62e3c1904c31815a97d9e481404b82a
#
_entry.id   d62e3c1904c31815a97d9e481404b82a
#
_cell.length_a   1.000
_cell.length_b   1.000
_cell.length_c   1.000
_cell.angle_alpha   90.00
_cell.angle_beta   90.00
_cell.angle_gamma   90.00
#
_symmetry.space_group_name_H-M   'P 1'
#
loop_
_entity.id
_entity.type
_entity.pdbx_description
1 polymer ?
#
loop_
_entity_poly.entity_id
_entity_poly.type
_entity_poly.pdbx_seq_one_letter_code
_entity_poly.pdbx_strand_id
1 'polypeptide(L)'
;MSTASSIVGTWYGYVAWGCSGAPVQNASTTWTFKADGSWSYEFGGGRWIQVEGLVAWNFKNAANLVYTANVTLNALDGIMGYPVAGGIGTGCFYAVRQKPPGAAAEHAAAKEHDLTLGPHK
;
A
#
# COMPACT_ATOMS: atom_id res chain seq x y z
N MET A 1 17.79 -12.20 18.78
CA MET A 1 16.62 -11.51 18.63
C MET A 1 16.51 -10.85 17.27
N SER A 2 15.50 -11.09 16.62
CA SER A 2 15.37 -10.49 15.32
C SER A 2 14.61 -9.20 15.45
N THR A 3 14.86 -8.31 14.57
CA THR A 3 14.14 -7.08 14.53
C THR A 3 13.42 -7.01 13.21
N ALA A 4 12.22 -6.50 13.28
CA ALA A 4 11.47 -6.29 12.06
C ALA A 4 12.11 -5.18 11.26
N SER A 5 11.92 -5.22 9.96
CA SER A 5 12.40 -4.16 9.09
C SER A 5 11.55 -2.91 9.31
N SER A 6 12.17 -1.77 9.27
CA SER A 6 11.48 -0.50 9.45
C SER A 6 10.76 -0.11 8.17
N ILE A 7 9.60 0.50 8.33
CA ILE A 7 8.88 1.01 7.18
C ILE A 7 9.49 2.32 6.65
N VAL A 8 10.37 2.94 7.42
CA VAL A 8 10.94 4.22 7.02
C VAL A 8 11.56 4.13 5.62
N GLY A 9 11.25 5.08 4.77
CA GLY A 9 11.73 5.13 3.41
C GLY A 9 10.62 5.27 2.42
N THR A 10 10.95 5.04 1.17
CA THR A 10 10.01 5.20 0.07
C THR A 10 9.53 3.84 -0.42
N TRP A 11 8.25 3.74 -0.68
CA TRP A 11 7.62 2.52 -1.12
C TRP A 11 6.76 2.79 -2.35
N TYR A 12 6.74 1.86 -3.28
CA TYR A 12 5.95 1.96 -4.49
C TYR A 12 4.75 1.04 -4.32
N GLY A 13 3.58 1.63 -4.14
CA GLY A 13 2.40 0.92 -3.72
C GLY A 13 1.39 0.71 -4.82
N TYR A 14 0.65 -0.38 -4.71
CA TYR A 14 -0.40 -0.76 -5.64
C TYR A 14 -1.64 -1.10 -4.84
N VAL A 15 -2.72 -0.42 -5.15
CA VAL A 15 -3.92 -0.42 -4.32
C VAL A 15 -5.11 -0.91 -5.10
N ALA A 16 -5.95 -1.71 -4.47
CA ALA A 16 -7.19 -2.18 -5.07
C ALA A 16 -8.32 -2.09 -4.07
N TRP A 17 -9.20 -1.14 -4.26
CA TRP A 17 -10.39 -1.03 -3.42
C TRP A 17 -11.33 -2.18 -3.74
N GLY A 18 -11.89 -2.77 -2.69
CA GLY A 18 -12.78 -3.90 -2.84
C GLY A 18 -12.06 -5.24 -2.98
N CYS A 19 -10.76 -5.23 -3.19
CA CYS A 19 -9.95 -6.44 -3.35
C CYS A 19 -10.48 -7.37 -4.43
N SER A 20 -11.17 -6.82 -5.40
CA SER A 20 -11.83 -7.66 -6.37
C SER A 20 -10.90 -8.14 -7.48
N GLY A 21 -9.84 -7.44 -7.67
CA GLY A 21 -8.88 -7.87 -8.63
C GLY A 21 -7.57 -7.91 -7.97
N ALA A 22 -6.56 -8.32 -8.17
CA ALA A 22 -5.31 -8.26 -7.44
C ALA A 22 -5.01 -6.83 -7.09
N PRO A 23 -4.27 -6.61 -6.07
CA PRO A 23 -3.96 -5.24 -5.66
C PRO A 23 -2.94 -4.62 -6.57
N VAL A 24 -3.21 -4.46 -7.83
CA VAL A 24 -2.25 -3.91 -8.74
C VAL A 24 -2.79 -2.91 -9.71
N GLN A 25 -4.01 -3.07 -10.08
CA GLN A 25 -4.40 -2.42 -11.31
C GLN A 25 -5.12 -1.13 -11.18
N ASN A 26 -5.74 -0.90 -10.06
CA ASN A 26 -6.56 0.27 -9.89
C ASN A 26 -5.74 1.52 -9.73
N ALA A 27 -4.71 1.44 -8.96
CA ALA A 27 -3.92 2.63 -8.67
C ALA A 27 -2.53 2.26 -8.23
N SER A 28 -1.60 3.12 -8.54
CA SER A 28 -0.26 3.01 -8.01
C SER A 28 0.11 4.36 -7.42
N THR A 29 0.92 4.33 -6.41
CA THR A 29 1.29 5.53 -5.70
C THR A 29 2.65 5.35 -5.06
N THR A 30 3.23 6.43 -4.62
CA THR A 30 4.51 6.39 -3.92
C THR A 30 4.27 6.91 -2.51
N TRP A 31 4.62 6.10 -1.53
CA TRP A 31 4.49 6.47 -0.14
C TRP A 31 5.87 6.67 0.45
N THR A 32 6.05 7.74 1.20
CA THR A 32 7.31 8.01 1.89
C THR A 32 7.02 8.11 3.39
N PHE A 33 7.67 7.22 4.15
CA PHE A 33 7.50 7.16 5.60
C PHE A 33 8.74 7.71 6.26
N LYS A 34 8.56 8.70 7.13
CA LYS A 34 9.68 9.39 7.76
C LYS A 34 9.84 8.94 9.20
N ALA A 35 11.06 9.04 9.68
CA ALA A 35 11.37 8.57 11.02
C ALA A 35 10.62 9.30 12.12
N ASP A 36 10.09 10.46 11.83
CA ASP A 36 9.36 11.24 12.84
C ASP A 36 7.91 10.78 13.00
N GLY A 37 7.50 9.72 12.31
CA GLY A 37 6.14 9.21 12.43
C GLY A 37 5.17 9.78 11.43
N SER A 38 5.64 10.58 10.51
CA SER A 38 4.79 11.12 9.45
C SER A 38 5.02 10.35 8.16
N TRP A 39 4.05 10.41 7.27
CA TRP A 39 4.21 9.85 5.94
C TRP A 39 3.52 10.76 4.93
N SER A 40 3.89 10.61 3.68
CA SER A 40 3.33 11.47 2.64
C SER A 40 3.20 10.70 1.33
N TYR A 41 2.32 11.20 0.49
CA TYR A 41 2.18 10.74 -0.88
C TYR A 41 1.74 11.95 -1.70
N GLU A 42 1.46 11.75 -2.97
CA GLU A 42 1.21 12.88 -3.87
C GLU A 42 0.03 13.78 -3.49
N PHE A 43 -0.91 13.25 -2.74
CA PHE A 43 -2.08 14.06 -2.36
C PHE A 43 -2.17 14.36 -0.87
N GLY A 44 -1.12 14.11 -0.12
CA GLY A 44 -1.17 14.41 1.31
C GLY A 44 -0.34 13.44 2.12
N GLY A 45 -0.87 13.04 3.25
CA GLY A 45 -0.16 12.16 4.15
C GLY A 45 -0.88 12.01 5.47
N GLY A 46 -0.13 11.62 6.48
CA GLY A 46 -0.67 11.42 7.81
C GLY A 46 0.38 10.92 8.76
N ARG A 47 -0.02 10.03 9.65
CA ARG A 47 0.85 9.48 10.68
C ARG A 47 0.92 7.98 10.55
N TRP A 48 2.01 7.39 11.02
CA TRP A 48 2.17 5.94 11.01
C TRP A 48 2.78 5.49 12.33
N ILE A 49 2.54 4.22 12.65
CA ILE A 49 3.19 3.55 13.77
C ILE A 49 3.58 2.16 13.31
N GLN A 50 4.61 1.62 13.92
CA GLN A 50 5.03 0.26 13.64
C GLN A 50 5.38 -0.45 14.93
N VAL A 51 4.86 -1.66 15.07
CA VAL A 51 5.18 -2.52 16.21
C VAL A 51 5.62 -3.85 15.62
N GLU A 52 6.88 -4.18 15.79
CA GLU A 52 7.46 -5.36 15.18
C GLU A 52 7.25 -5.27 13.67
N GLY A 53 6.71 -6.29 13.06
CA GLY A 53 6.48 -6.29 11.61
C GLY A 53 5.16 -5.73 11.18
N LEU A 54 4.37 -5.22 12.10
CA LEU A 54 3.07 -4.66 11.78
C LEU A 54 3.12 -3.15 11.77
N VAL A 55 2.52 -2.56 10.77
CA VAL A 55 2.49 -1.10 10.66
C VAL A 55 1.07 -0.67 10.37
N ALA A 56 0.72 0.50 10.86
CA ALA A 56 -0.57 1.10 10.54
C ALA A 56 -0.35 2.57 10.23
N TRP A 57 -1.12 3.09 9.29
CA TRP A 57 -1.08 4.53 9.01
C TRP A 57 -2.45 5.03 8.64
N ASN A 58 -2.66 6.31 8.89
CA ASN A 58 -3.92 6.95 8.56
C ASN A 58 -3.66 8.19 7.73
N PHE A 59 -4.72 8.76 7.23
CA PHE A 59 -4.66 9.94 6.39
C PHE A 59 -5.07 11.17 7.20
N LYS A 60 -4.33 12.24 7.04
CA LYS A 60 -4.62 13.46 7.76
C LYS A 60 -6.01 13.99 7.46
N ASN A 61 -6.41 13.91 6.20
CA ASN A 61 -7.71 14.43 5.79
C ASN A 61 -8.84 13.43 5.89
N ALA A 62 -8.53 12.20 6.24
CA ALA A 62 -9.51 11.15 6.39
C ALA A 62 -9.01 10.22 7.46
N ALA A 63 -9.05 10.68 8.69
CA ALA A 63 -8.44 9.96 9.80
C ALA A 63 -9.04 8.58 10.02
N ASN A 64 -10.24 8.35 9.50
CA ASN A 64 -10.87 7.06 9.62
C ASN A 64 -10.38 6.07 8.58
N LEU A 65 -9.66 6.52 7.59
CA LEU A 65 -9.10 5.64 6.58
C LEU A 65 -7.77 5.13 7.12
N VAL A 66 -7.70 3.85 7.37
CA VAL A 66 -6.53 3.24 7.99
C VAL A 66 -6.02 2.11 7.11
N TYR A 67 -4.72 2.11 6.90
CA TYR A 67 -4.02 1.05 6.20
C TYR A 67 -3.23 0.27 7.23
N THR A 68 -3.25 -1.05 7.13
CA THR A 68 -2.42 -1.89 8.00
C THR A 68 -1.68 -2.90 7.15
N ALA A 69 -0.46 -3.17 7.51
CA ALA A 69 0.38 -4.03 6.68
C ALA A 69 1.40 -4.81 7.48
N ASN A 70 1.86 -5.89 6.88
CA ASN A 70 3.04 -6.60 7.34
C ASN A 70 4.22 -6.09 6.55
N VAL A 71 5.30 -5.76 7.23
CA VAL A 71 6.48 -5.18 6.59
C VAL A 71 7.63 -6.16 6.59
N THR A 72 8.22 -6.38 5.44
CA THR A 72 9.47 -7.12 5.33
C THR A 72 10.53 -6.19 4.79
N LEU A 73 11.71 -6.71 4.53
CA LEU A 73 12.81 -5.88 4.07
C LEU A 73 12.49 -5.14 2.77
N ASN A 74 11.89 -5.83 1.82
CA ASN A 74 11.68 -5.27 0.50
C ASN A 74 10.23 -5.14 0.08
N ALA A 75 9.31 -5.64 0.86
CA ALA A 75 7.92 -5.67 0.48
C ALA A 75 7.01 -5.53 1.68
N LEU A 76 5.83 -5.04 1.44
CA LEU A 76 4.79 -5.05 2.46
C LEU A 76 3.46 -5.32 1.78
N ASP A 77 2.53 -5.86 2.53
CA ASP A 77 1.19 -6.07 2.01
C ASP A 77 0.20 -5.94 3.15
N GLY A 78 -1.00 -5.55 2.81
CA GLY A 78 -1.99 -5.34 3.83
C GLY A 78 -3.36 -5.02 3.31
N ILE A 79 -4.17 -4.53 4.23
CA ILE A 79 -5.54 -4.17 3.92
C ILE A 79 -5.81 -2.76 4.42
N MET A 80 -6.83 -2.14 3.88
CA MET A 80 -7.23 -0.83 4.33
C MET A 80 -8.73 -0.79 4.54
N GLY A 81 -9.16 0.06 5.44
CA GLY A 81 -10.56 0.17 5.79
C GLY A 81 -10.96 1.61 5.98
N TYR A 82 -12.24 1.89 5.70
CA TYR A 82 -12.76 3.22 5.75
C TYR A 82 -14.25 3.10 6.04
N PRO A 83 -14.73 3.66 7.13
CA PRO A 83 -16.14 3.51 7.48
C PRO A 83 -17.02 4.36 6.59
N VAL A 84 -17.56 3.75 5.56
CA VAL A 84 -18.50 4.45 4.68
C VAL A 84 -19.79 3.68 4.66
N ALA A 85 -20.89 4.41 4.71
CA ALA A 85 -22.18 3.79 4.70
C ALA A 85 -22.54 3.43 3.26
N GLY A 86 -22.79 2.15 3.04
CA GLY A 86 -23.27 1.71 1.74
C GLY A 86 -22.26 1.75 0.62
N GLY A 87 -21.02 1.92 0.92
CA GLY A 87 -20.00 1.97 -0.11
C GLY A 87 -18.94 0.90 0.05
N ILE A 88 -17.93 0.96 -0.79
CA ILE A 88 -16.80 0.08 -0.68
C ILE A 88 -15.85 0.70 0.32
N GLY A 89 -15.80 0.12 1.51
CA GLY A 89 -14.99 0.64 2.58
C GLY A 89 -13.77 -0.20 2.89
N THR A 90 -13.45 -1.19 2.07
CA THR A 90 -12.27 -2.02 2.31
C THR A 90 -11.46 -2.17 1.05
N GLY A 91 -10.21 -2.49 1.20
CA GLY A 91 -9.35 -2.70 0.06
C GLY A 91 -8.11 -3.46 0.44
N CYS A 92 -7.31 -3.77 -0.57
CA CYS A 92 -6.08 -4.51 -0.42
C CYS A 92 -4.96 -3.77 -1.11
N PHE A 93 -3.73 -3.95 -0.64
CA PHE A 93 -2.60 -3.29 -1.27
C PHE A 93 -1.32 -4.05 -1.00
N TYR A 94 -0.33 -3.76 -1.81
CA TYR A 94 1.02 -4.18 -1.52
C TYR A 94 1.96 -3.07 -2.00
N ALA A 95 3.17 -3.12 -1.53
CA ALA A 95 4.18 -2.15 -1.96
C ALA A 95 5.54 -2.80 -1.95
N VAL A 96 6.41 -2.28 -2.79
CA VAL A 96 7.79 -2.74 -2.85
C VAL A 96 8.69 -1.55 -2.64
N ARG A 97 9.85 -1.84 -2.04
CA ARG A 97 10.76 -0.77 -1.66
C ARG A 97 11.51 -0.23 -2.85
N GLN A 98 11.81 -1.08 -3.80
CA GLN A 98 12.62 -0.68 -4.92
C GLN A 98 11.81 -0.63 -6.19
N LYS A 99 11.84 0.51 -6.85
CA LYS A 99 11.10 0.68 -8.09
C LYS A 99 11.70 -0.25 -9.16
N PRO A 100 10.88 -1.08 -9.78
CA PRO A 100 11.38 -1.99 -10.79
C PRO A 100 11.93 -1.24 -12.01
N PRO A 101 12.93 -1.76 -12.67
CA PRO A 101 13.43 -1.14 -13.88
C PRO A 101 12.32 -1.08 -14.92
N GLY A 102 12.23 0.02 -15.63
CA GLY A 102 11.20 0.20 -16.62
C GLY A 102 9.82 0.24 -16.02
N ALA A 103 9.68 0.94 -14.92
CA ALA A 103 8.45 0.94 -14.15
C ALA A 103 7.18 1.18 -14.95
N ALA A 104 7.22 2.07 -15.91
CA ALA A 104 6.02 2.36 -16.70
C ALA A 104 5.61 1.16 -17.54
N ALA A 105 6.58 0.53 -18.17
CA ALA A 105 6.31 -0.64 -18.97
C ALA A 105 5.92 -1.81 -18.08
N GLU A 106 6.56 -1.93 -16.95
CA GLU A 106 6.23 -2.97 -16.01
C GLU A 106 4.81 -2.83 -15.54
N HIS A 107 4.40 -1.61 -15.32
CA HIS A 107 3.07 -1.35 -14.85
C HIS A 107 2.04 -1.73 -15.89
N ALA A 108 2.30 -1.40 -17.13
CA ALA A 108 1.40 -1.76 -18.21
C ALA A 108 1.34 -3.27 -18.36
N ALA A 109 2.49 -3.91 -18.27
CA ALA A 109 2.56 -5.36 -18.38
C ALA A 109 1.85 -6.04 -17.20
N ALA A 110 2.03 -5.50 -16.03
CA ALA A 110 1.38 -6.06 -14.86
C ALA A 110 -0.13 -5.97 -14.97
N LYS A 111 -0.61 -4.86 -15.49
CA LYS A 111 -2.02 -4.67 -15.67
C LYS A 111 -2.59 -5.68 -16.63
N GLU A 112 -1.91 -5.88 -17.74
CA GLU A 112 -2.33 -6.82 -18.74
C GLU A 112 -2.24 -8.23 -18.20
N HIS A 113 -1.19 -8.49 -17.48
CA HIS A 113 -0.96 -9.78 -16.88
C HIS A 113 -2.04 -10.11 -15.87
N ASP A 114 -2.43 -9.13 -15.12
CA ASP A 114 -3.47 -9.30 -14.13
C ASP A 114 -4.80 -9.64 -14.77
N LEU A 115 -5.08 -9.03 -15.89
CA LEU A 115 -6.28 -9.33 -16.63
C LEU A 115 -6.25 -10.76 -17.11
N THR A 116 -5.09 -11.25 -17.44
CA THR A 116 -4.92 -12.60 -17.91
C THR A 116 -5.05 -13.60 -16.77
N LEU A 117 -4.39 -13.33 -15.71
CA LEU A 117 -4.42 -14.20 -14.58
C LEU A 117 -5.77 -14.11 -13.96
N GLY A 118 -6.32 -13.03 -14.17
CA GLY A 118 -7.58 -12.79 -13.79
C GLY A 118 -7.97 -13.30 -12.58
N PRO A 119 -8.15 -13.91 -12.18
CA PRO A 119 -8.71 -14.13 -11.33
C PRO A 119 -8.29 -14.29 -10.23
N HIS A 120 -7.72 -13.75 -10.12
CA HIS A 120 -7.55 -13.61 -8.84
C HIS A 120 -8.84 -13.59 -8.23
N LYS A 121 -9.68 -13.69 -8.98
CA LYS A 121 -10.89 -13.72 -8.44
C LYS A 121 -11.23 -14.93 -7.97
#